data_27276f7f8bf13a6c371ab8dbd5f71938
#
_entry.id   27276f7f8bf13a6c371ab8dbd5f71938
#
_cell.length_a   1.000
_cell.length_b   1.000
_cell.length_c   1.000
_cell.angle_alpha   90.00
_cell.angle_beta   90.00
_cell.angle_gamma   90.00
#
_symmetry.space_group_name_H-M   'P 1'
#
loop_
_entity.id
_entity.type
_entity.pdbx_description
1 polymer ?
#
loop_
_entity_poly.entity_id
_entity_poly.type
_entity_poly.pdbx_seq_one_letter_code
_entity_poly.pdbx_strand_id
1 'polypeptide(L)'
;MTLVTPIIFLICGYSLMYVIGKPVIQFVTSSIQVFLLTDTPDFQATEQSFTAVDDQSVKTNANDELPSSEVDYPVGGQLYGKVKIEKLKMDVPLYFGDTDEILRKGAGQFMGSVYPGEIGTSLIGGHNVDDFGKLGAAQVGDEIEIQTTYGNYTYRITKLDVRNKNDKEIDNMIYQRNDRRLILYTCYPLDSLGLTDERLFAIAEFVSGPMINADE
;
A
#
# COMPACT_ATOMS: atom_id res chain seq x y z
N MET A 1 53.71 -16.29 -37.48
CA MET A 1 53.17 -16.53 -36.12
C MET A 1 52.94 -15.26 -35.32
N THR A 2 53.55 -14.15 -35.64
CA THR A 2 53.50 -12.90 -34.83
C THR A 2 52.21 -12.07 -34.93
N LEU A 3 51.38 -12.25 -35.96
CA LEU A 3 50.14 -11.50 -36.16
C LEU A 3 48.91 -12.17 -35.59
N VAL A 4 48.96 -13.48 -35.37
CA VAL A 4 47.82 -14.26 -34.86
C VAL A 4 47.59 -14.06 -33.35
N THR A 5 48.67 -13.93 -32.60
CA THR A 5 48.63 -13.74 -31.14
C THR A 5 47.84 -12.47 -30.70
N PRO A 6 48.11 -11.28 -31.29
CA PRO A 6 47.35 -10.08 -30.91
C PRO A 6 45.85 -10.17 -31.29
N ILE A 7 45.53 -10.86 -32.41
CA ILE A 7 44.14 -11.05 -32.83
C ILE A 7 43.38 -11.95 -31.83
N ILE A 8 44.01 -13.03 -31.37
CA ILE A 8 43.41 -13.90 -30.34
C ILE A 8 43.19 -13.12 -29.04
N PHE A 9 44.17 -12.33 -28.61
CA PHE A 9 44.03 -11.48 -27.42
C PHE A 9 42.89 -10.48 -27.53
N LEU A 10 42.71 -9.89 -28.72
CA LEU A 10 41.62 -8.94 -28.99
C LEU A 10 40.27 -9.61 -28.95
N ILE A 11 40.12 -10.79 -29.53
CA ILE A 11 38.88 -11.58 -29.52
C ILE A 11 38.55 -12.04 -28.11
N CYS A 12 39.52 -12.56 -27.35
CA CYS A 12 39.32 -12.99 -25.97
C CYS A 12 38.97 -11.81 -25.06
N GLY A 13 39.64 -10.67 -25.19
CA GLY A 13 39.39 -9.46 -24.44
C GLY A 13 37.96 -8.91 -24.71
N TYR A 14 37.57 -8.87 -25.99
CA TYR A 14 36.26 -8.42 -26.39
C TYR A 14 35.14 -9.37 -25.90
N SER A 15 35.37 -10.70 -25.99
CA SER A 15 34.45 -11.70 -25.48
C SER A 15 34.26 -11.62 -23.95
N LEU A 16 35.36 -11.40 -23.23
CA LEU A 16 35.34 -11.24 -21.79
C LEU A 16 34.56 -9.96 -21.38
N MET A 17 34.85 -8.86 -22.07
CA MET A 17 34.19 -7.58 -21.85
C MET A 17 32.69 -7.65 -22.17
N TYR A 18 32.30 -8.41 -23.21
CA TYR A 18 30.91 -8.65 -23.56
C TYR A 18 30.18 -9.50 -22.53
N VAL A 19 30.81 -10.58 -22.04
CA VAL A 19 30.20 -11.48 -21.02
C VAL A 19 30.01 -10.77 -19.69
N ILE A 20 30.99 -9.97 -19.24
CA ILE A 20 30.93 -9.22 -17.99
C ILE A 20 30.01 -7.99 -18.11
N GLY A 21 30.02 -7.32 -19.27
CA GLY A 21 29.23 -6.13 -19.53
C GLY A 21 27.75 -6.42 -19.81
N LYS A 22 27.40 -7.61 -20.29
CA LYS A 22 26.04 -7.98 -20.67
C LYS A 22 25.00 -7.79 -19.54
N PRO A 23 25.22 -8.25 -18.30
CA PRO A 23 24.28 -8.02 -17.21
C PRO A 23 24.13 -6.54 -16.85
N VAL A 24 25.21 -5.75 -16.93
CA VAL A 24 25.17 -4.31 -16.67
C VAL A 24 24.41 -3.59 -17.78
N ILE A 25 24.65 -3.94 -19.04
CA ILE A 25 23.92 -3.37 -20.18
C ILE A 25 22.45 -3.76 -20.13
N GLN A 26 22.12 -5.00 -19.76
CA GLN A 26 20.74 -5.44 -19.58
C GLN A 26 20.04 -4.70 -18.43
N PHE A 27 20.73 -4.46 -17.34
CA PHE A 27 20.20 -3.68 -16.21
C PHE A 27 19.96 -2.22 -16.63
N VAL A 28 20.91 -1.59 -17.31
CA VAL A 28 20.75 -0.21 -17.81
C VAL A 28 19.67 -0.12 -18.87
N THR A 29 19.61 -1.05 -19.82
CA THR A 29 18.55 -1.04 -20.86
C THR A 29 17.18 -1.35 -20.28
N SER A 30 17.05 -2.25 -19.30
CA SER A 30 15.76 -2.49 -18.65
C SER A 30 15.34 -1.29 -17.81
N SER A 31 16.26 -0.62 -17.12
CA SER A 31 15.98 0.61 -16.37
C SER A 31 15.60 1.77 -17.31
N ILE A 32 16.27 1.89 -18.47
CA ILE A 32 15.94 2.88 -19.50
C ILE A 32 14.62 2.52 -20.20
N GLN A 33 14.34 1.25 -20.44
CA GLN A 33 13.05 0.82 -20.99
C GLN A 33 11.91 1.09 -20.02
N VAL A 34 12.09 0.87 -18.72
CA VAL A 34 11.12 1.29 -17.71
C VAL A 34 10.96 2.81 -17.70
N PHE A 35 12.03 3.57 -17.93
CA PHE A 35 11.98 5.04 -18.00
C PHE A 35 11.42 5.57 -19.33
N LEU A 36 11.62 4.87 -20.46
CA LEU A 36 11.15 5.26 -21.79
C LEU A 36 9.80 4.63 -22.16
N LEU A 37 9.40 3.51 -21.53
CA LEU A 37 8.03 2.99 -21.55
C LEU A 37 7.10 3.72 -20.58
N THR A 38 7.66 4.70 -19.86
CA THR A 38 6.86 5.82 -19.41
C THR A 38 6.62 6.75 -20.63
N ASP A 39 5.94 6.23 -21.67
CA ASP A 39 4.85 7.03 -22.22
C ASP A 39 4.16 7.52 -20.97
N THR A 40 4.24 8.81 -20.70
CA THR A 40 3.34 9.42 -19.77
C THR A 40 1.99 8.88 -20.19
N PRO A 41 1.39 7.91 -19.44
CA PRO A 41 0.02 7.61 -19.71
C PRO A 41 -0.58 8.99 -19.61
N ASP A 42 -1.31 9.38 -20.62
CA ASP A 42 -2.15 10.54 -20.56
C ASP A 42 -3.12 10.20 -19.42
N PHE A 43 -2.63 10.42 -18.20
CA PHE A 43 -3.43 10.49 -17.01
C PHE A 43 -4.27 11.76 -17.19
N GLN A 44 -5.16 11.73 -18.14
CA GLN A 44 -6.49 12.18 -17.88
C GLN A 44 -6.92 11.28 -16.72
N ALA A 45 -6.41 11.61 -15.53
CA ALA A 45 -7.10 11.28 -14.33
C ALA A 45 -8.51 11.77 -14.61
N THR A 46 -9.37 10.84 -15.01
CA THR A 46 -10.75 10.97 -14.61
C THR A 46 -10.56 11.14 -13.12
N GLU A 47 -10.61 12.40 -12.65
CA GLU A 47 -10.70 12.70 -11.25
C GLU A 47 -11.96 11.96 -10.83
N GLN A 48 -11.80 10.69 -10.44
CA GLN A 48 -12.78 10.04 -9.62
C GLN A 48 -12.67 10.80 -8.31
N SER A 49 -13.39 11.94 -8.28
CA SER A 49 -13.44 12.79 -7.12
C SER A 49 -14.10 11.96 -6.03
N PHE A 50 -13.28 11.43 -5.15
CA PHE A 50 -13.77 10.81 -3.93
C PHE A 50 -14.45 11.91 -3.11
N THR A 51 -15.75 11.74 -2.88
CA THR A 51 -16.50 12.56 -1.93
C THR A 51 -16.68 11.74 -0.66
N ALA A 52 -15.97 12.11 0.41
CA ALA A 52 -16.20 11.51 1.72
C ALA A 52 -17.67 11.70 2.11
N VAL A 53 -18.24 10.68 2.71
CA VAL A 53 -19.61 10.78 3.27
C VAL A 53 -19.57 11.81 4.41
N ASP A 54 -20.55 12.68 4.44
CA ASP A 54 -20.81 13.54 5.60
C ASP A 54 -21.33 12.63 6.74
N ASP A 55 -20.68 12.64 7.90
CA ASP A 55 -21.06 11.83 9.06
C ASP A 55 -22.54 11.97 9.45
N GLN A 56 -23.14 13.14 9.14
CA GLN A 56 -24.58 13.37 9.38
C GLN A 56 -25.49 12.64 8.38
N SER A 57 -24.94 12.13 7.27
CA SER A 57 -25.70 11.42 6.24
C SER A 57 -25.68 9.90 6.41
N VAL A 58 -24.81 9.37 7.28
CA VAL A 58 -24.72 7.92 7.55
C VAL A 58 -25.92 7.50 8.40
N LYS A 59 -26.74 6.62 7.86
CA LYS A 59 -27.91 6.09 8.54
C LYS A 59 -27.48 4.94 9.44
N THR A 60 -27.20 5.21 10.70
CA THR A 60 -26.97 4.19 11.71
C THR A 60 -28.30 3.80 12.41
N ASN A 61 -28.33 2.57 12.92
CA ASN A 61 -29.40 2.12 13.78
C ASN A 61 -29.30 2.75 15.19
N ALA A 62 -30.24 2.40 16.12
CA ALA A 62 -30.28 2.94 17.48
C ALA A 62 -29.01 2.61 18.31
N ASN A 63 -28.18 1.69 17.87
CA ASN A 63 -26.93 1.26 18.51
C ASN A 63 -25.67 1.88 17.87
N ASP A 64 -25.85 2.87 16.97
CA ASP A 64 -24.76 3.45 16.15
C ASP A 64 -24.08 2.44 15.22
N GLU A 65 -24.83 1.42 14.79
CA GLU A 65 -24.39 0.40 13.85
C GLU A 65 -24.96 0.68 12.46
N LEU A 66 -24.13 0.46 11.45
CA LEU A 66 -24.48 0.53 10.03
C LEU A 66 -24.78 -0.91 9.55
N PRO A 67 -26.02 -1.21 9.12
CA PRO A 67 -26.30 -2.51 8.51
C PRO A 67 -25.43 -2.78 7.31
N SER A 68 -24.87 -3.96 7.19
CA SER A 68 -24.01 -4.31 6.05
C SER A 68 -24.74 -4.24 4.70
N SER A 69 -26.05 -4.45 4.74
CA SER A 69 -26.93 -4.33 3.56
C SER A 69 -27.06 -2.89 3.02
N GLU A 70 -26.74 -1.89 3.82
CA GLU A 70 -26.73 -0.46 3.43
C GLU A 70 -25.33 0.05 3.04
N VAL A 71 -24.31 -0.79 3.15
CA VAL A 71 -22.93 -0.46 2.76
C VAL A 71 -22.74 -0.71 1.27
N ASP A 72 -22.39 0.34 0.53
CA ASP A 72 -21.93 0.19 -0.86
C ASP A 72 -20.45 -0.22 -0.88
N TYR A 73 -20.24 -1.52 -0.81
CA TYR A 73 -18.89 -2.10 -0.78
C TYR A 73 -18.15 -1.89 -2.10
N PRO A 74 -16.89 -1.44 -2.07
CA PRO A 74 -16.14 -1.20 -3.28
C PRO A 74 -15.82 -2.50 -4.03
N VAL A 75 -15.77 -2.40 -5.36
CA VAL A 75 -15.26 -3.45 -6.22
C VAL A 75 -13.77 -3.31 -6.48
N GLY A 76 -13.11 -4.39 -6.89
CA GLY A 76 -11.67 -4.40 -7.14
C GLY A 76 -11.21 -3.25 -8.04
N GLY A 77 -10.20 -2.51 -7.60
CA GLY A 77 -9.64 -1.34 -8.28
C GLY A 77 -10.39 -0.03 -8.08
N GLN A 78 -11.51 -0.04 -7.37
CA GLN A 78 -12.30 1.17 -7.13
C GLN A 78 -11.64 2.06 -6.07
N LEU A 79 -11.60 3.37 -6.34
CA LEU A 79 -11.32 4.41 -5.35
C LEU A 79 -12.54 4.54 -4.44
N TYR A 80 -12.39 4.25 -3.17
CA TYR A 80 -13.51 4.27 -2.23
C TYR A 80 -13.23 5.06 -0.94
N GLY A 81 -12.02 5.61 -0.81
CA GLY A 81 -11.67 6.32 0.41
C GLY A 81 -10.34 7.07 0.35
N LYS A 82 -9.92 7.46 1.52
CA LYS A 82 -8.63 8.11 1.80
C LYS A 82 -8.08 7.64 3.14
N VAL A 83 -6.75 7.58 3.23
CA VAL A 83 -6.01 7.38 4.49
C VAL A 83 -5.35 8.69 4.87
N LYS A 84 -5.61 9.19 6.06
CA LYS A 84 -5.02 10.43 6.56
C LYS A 84 -4.32 10.22 7.89
N ILE A 85 -3.17 10.85 8.04
CA ILE A 85 -2.48 11.05 9.32
C ILE A 85 -2.06 12.53 9.33
N GLU A 86 -2.85 13.37 10.00
CA GLU A 86 -2.69 14.82 9.92
C GLU A 86 -1.32 15.27 10.41
N LYS A 87 -0.85 14.71 11.51
CA LYS A 87 0.48 14.98 12.08
C LYS A 87 1.62 14.77 11.07
N LEU A 88 1.47 13.80 10.17
CA LEU A 88 2.45 13.47 9.14
C LEU A 88 2.18 14.20 7.82
N LYS A 89 1.11 14.96 7.72
CA LYS A 89 0.62 15.53 6.46
C LYS A 89 0.49 14.47 5.38
N MET A 90 -0.05 13.33 5.76
CA MET A 90 -0.34 12.21 4.90
C MET A 90 -1.83 12.28 4.53
N ASP A 91 -2.13 12.31 3.24
CA ASP A 91 -3.50 12.27 2.67
C ASP A 91 -3.42 11.49 1.36
N VAL A 92 -3.78 10.21 1.41
CA VAL A 92 -3.54 9.25 0.33
C VAL A 92 -4.85 8.64 -0.12
N PRO A 93 -5.17 8.64 -1.42
CA PRO A 93 -6.35 7.95 -1.94
C PRO A 93 -6.29 6.46 -1.61
N LEU A 94 -7.44 5.88 -1.24
CA LEU A 94 -7.57 4.48 -0.85
C LEU A 94 -8.40 3.71 -1.87
N TYR A 95 -7.79 2.69 -2.43
CA TYR A 95 -8.39 1.79 -3.42
C TYR A 95 -8.64 0.41 -2.81
N PHE A 96 -9.64 -0.30 -3.34
CA PHE A 96 -9.86 -1.69 -2.98
C PHE A 96 -9.04 -2.62 -3.86
N GLY A 97 -8.11 -3.35 -3.25
CA GLY A 97 -7.09 -4.18 -3.89
C GLY A 97 -5.68 -3.66 -3.63
N ASP A 98 -4.70 -4.51 -3.81
CA ASP A 98 -3.28 -4.27 -3.49
C ASP A 98 -2.32 -4.70 -4.60
N THR A 99 -2.79 -4.67 -5.85
CA THR A 99 -1.93 -4.92 -7.01
C THR A 99 -0.94 -3.77 -7.22
N ASP A 100 0.18 -4.04 -7.88
CA ASP A 100 1.19 -3.02 -8.21
C ASP A 100 0.60 -1.81 -8.95
N GLU A 101 -0.42 -2.03 -9.81
CA GLU A 101 -1.11 -0.96 -10.53
C GLU A 101 -1.89 -0.05 -9.57
N ILE A 102 -2.57 -0.64 -8.59
CA ILE A 102 -3.34 0.10 -7.58
C ILE A 102 -2.39 0.86 -6.66
N LEU A 103 -1.34 0.20 -6.16
CA LEU A 103 -0.37 0.82 -5.25
C LEU A 103 0.40 2.00 -5.86
N ARG A 104 0.50 2.08 -7.20
CA ARG A 104 1.03 3.26 -7.89
C ARG A 104 0.08 4.46 -7.89
N LYS A 105 -1.21 4.25 -7.64
CA LYS A 105 -2.23 5.31 -7.60
C LYS A 105 -2.45 5.84 -6.18
N GLY A 106 -2.09 5.06 -5.16
CA GLY A 106 -2.30 5.41 -3.76
C GLY A 106 -2.16 4.22 -2.83
N ALA A 107 -2.91 4.25 -1.74
CA ALA A 107 -3.02 3.14 -0.82
C ALA A 107 -3.94 2.04 -1.36
N GLY A 108 -3.61 0.80 -1.09
CA GLY A 108 -4.40 -0.36 -1.46
C GLY A 108 -4.85 -1.17 -0.25
N GLN A 109 -6.13 -1.48 -0.17
CA GLN A 109 -6.64 -2.41 0.82
C GLN A 109 -6.49 -3.84 0.33
N PHE A 110 -5.89 -4.70 1.15
CA PHE A 110 -5.80 -6.13 0.86
C PHE A 110 -7.20 -6.76 0.79
N MET A 111 -7.52 -7.41 -0.34
CA MET A 111 -8.85 -7.96 -0.61
C MET A 111 -9.26 -9.10 0.33
N GLY A 112 -8.30 -9.72 1.03
CA GLY A 112 -8.55 -10.74 2.05
C GLY A 112 -8.81 -10.19 3.45
N SER A 113 -8.73 -8.88 3.65
CA SER A 113 -9.01 -8.20 4.92
C SER A 113 -10.45 -7.70 4.99
N VAL A 114 -10.92 -7.36 6.20
CA VAL A 114 -12.25 -6.76 6.39
C VAL A 114 -12.22 -5.27 6.03
N TYR A 115 -13.39 -4.70 5.79
CA TYR A 115 -13.52 -3.27 5.54
C TYR A 115 -13.42 -2.46 6.85
N PRO A 116 -12.93 -1.20 6.79
CA PRO A 116 -12.99 -0.30 7.94
C PRO A 116 -14.41 -0.25 8.54
N GLY A 117 -14.51 -0.42 9.86
CA GLY A 117 -15.78 -0.50 10.58
C GLY A 117 -16.30 -1.90 10.85
N GLU A 118 -15.83 -2.93 10.14
CA GLU A 118 -16.18 -4.33 10.40
C GLU A 118 -15.36 -4.94 11.55
N ILE A 119 -15.88 -6.01 12.15
CA ILE A 119 -15.12 -6.83 13.11
C ILE A 119 -14.03 -7.60 12.37
N GLY A 120 -12.79 -7.37 12.76
CA GLY A 120 -11.62 -7.94 12.13
C GLY A 120 -10.53 -6.90 11.91
N THR A 121 -9.56 -7.22 11.09
CA THR A 121 -8.46 -6.33 10.75
C THR A 121 -8.55 -5.86 9.31
N SER A 122 -8.63 -4.55 9.11
CA SER A 122 -8.43 -3.93 7.80
C SER A 122 -6.93 -3.79 7.56
N LEU A 123 -6.42 -4.31 6.45
CA LEU A 123 -5.01 -4.25 6.08
C LEU A 123 -4.84 -3.34 4.86
N ILE A 124 -4.08 -2.26 5.00
CA ILE A 124 -3.88 -1.25 3.97
C ILE A 124 -2.39 -1.02 3.77
N GLY A 125 -1.94 -1.13 2.53
CA GLY A 125 -0.54 -0.94 2.14
C GLY A 125 -0.33 0.21 1.19
N GLY A 126 0.92 0.68 1.13
CA GLY A 126 1.37 1.68 0.17
C GLY A 126 2.88 1.64 -0.04
N HIS A 127 3.35 2.25 -1.13
CA HIS A 127 4.78 2.29 -1.43
C HIS A 127 5.55 3.20 -0.48
N ASN A 128 6.74 2.76 -0.05
CA ASN A 128 7.64 3.53 0.82
C ASN A 128 8.23 4.78 0.13
N VAL A 129 8.26 4.81 -1.19
CA VAL A 129 8.76 5.95 -1.98
C VAL A 129 7.74 7.08 -2.10
N ASP A 130 6.48 6.81 -1.76
CA ASP A 130 5.37 7.77 -1.79
C ASP A 130 5.00 8.22 -0.36
N ASP A 131 3.79 8.73 -0.20
CA ASP A 131 3.30 9.25 1.08
C ASP A 131 3.32 8.21 2.22
N PHE A 132 3.23 6.91 1.92
CA PHE A 132 3.37 5.86 2.93
C PHE A 132 4.78 5.74 3.52
N GLY A 133 5.82 6.26 2.87
CA GLY A 133 7.13 6.42 3.50
C GLY A 133 7.12 7.31 4.73
N LYS A 134 6.18 8.26 4.82
CA LYS A 134 5.98 9.10 6.01
C LYS A 134 5.58 8.29 7.25
N LEU A 135 5.09 7.06 7.08
CA LEU A 135 4.76 6.15 8.19
C LEU A 135 5.96 5.87 9.10
N GLY A 136 7.19 6.02 8.59
CA GLY A 136 8.40 5.93 9.41
C GLY A 136 8.56 7.01 10.47
N ALA A 137 7.84 8.12 10.35
CA ALA A 137 7.82 9.19 11.35
C ALA A 137 6.61 9.09 12.31
N ALA A 138 5.75 8.07 12.13
CA ALA A 138 4.61 7.83 13.01
C ALA A 138 5.05 7.42 14.42
N GLN A 139 4.20 7.67 15.38
CA GLN A 139 4.42 7.35 16.78
C GLN A 139 3.20 6.65 17.37
N VAL A 140 3.41 5.84 18.39
CA VAL A 140 2.32 5.29 19.20
C VAL A 140 1.51 6.45 19.78
N GLY A 141 0.19 6.37 19.63
CA GLY A 141 -0.76 7.41 20.00
C GLY A 141 -1.21 8.32 18.87
N ASP A 142 -0.54 8.29 17.71
CA ASP A 142 -0.99 9.05 16.53
C ASP A 142 -2.31 8.49 16.01
N GLU A 143 -3.16 9.36 15.50
CA GLU A 143 -4.46 9.00 14.96
C GLU A 143 -4.39 8.86 13.43
N ILE A 144 -5.06 7.83 12.94
CA ILE A 144 -5.25 7.53 11.54
C ILE A 144 -6.73 7.71 11.24
N GLU A 145 -7.05 8.57 10.29
CA GLU A 145 -8.40 8.70 9.75
C GLU A 145 -8.52 7.88 8.47
N ILE A 146 -9.55 7.06 8.38
CA ILE A 146 -9.98 6.39 7.16
C ILE A 146 -11.32 6.96 6.77
N GLN A 147 -11.33 7.77 5.72
CA GLN A 147 -12.56 8.32 5.14
C GLN A 147 -12.99 7.40 4.00
N THR A 148 -14.23 6.94 4.02
CA THR A 148 -14.78 6.04 2.99
C THR A 148 -16.05 6.60 2.38
N THR A 149 -16.59 5.92 1.37
CA THR A 149 -17.89 6.23 0.76
C THR A 149 -19.07 5.91 1.69
N TYR A 150 -18.84 5.21 2.81
CA TYR A 150 -19.89 4.73 3.72
C TYR A 150 -19.68 5.13 5.19
N GLY A 151 -18.56 5.78 5.54
CA GLY A 151 -18.30 6.29 6.88
C GLY A 151 -16.89 6.81 7.08
N ASN A 152 -16.70 7.57 8.15
CA ASN A 152 -15.39 8.06 8.58
C ASN A 152 -14.98 7.34 9.87
N TYR A 153 -13.76 6.84 9.89
CA TYR A 153 -13.24 5.99 10.94
C TYR A 153 -11.95 6.58 11.51
N THR A 154 -11.83 6.58 12.82
CA THR A 154 -10.60 6.95 13.51
C THR A 154 -10.02 5.73 14.20
N TYR A 155 -8.73 5.51 13.97
CA TYR A 155 -7.93 4.49 14.64
C TYR A 155 -6.74 5.16 15.33
N ARG A 156 -6.25 4.59 16.42
CA ARG A 156 -5.07 5.08 17.14
C ARG A 156 -3.96 4.05 17.10
N ILE A 157 -2.77 4.47 16.69
CA ILE A 157 -1.59 3.59 16.62
C ILE A 157 -1.23 3.12 18.04
N THR A 158 -1.20 1.82 18.23
CA THR A 158 -0.81 1.17 19.49
C THR A 158 0.56 0.53 19.42
N LYS A 159 1.01 0.17 18.20
CA LYS A 159 2.31 -0.45 17.98
C LYS A 159 2.88 -0.10 16.60
N LEU A 160 4.18 0.14 16.55
CA LEU A 160 4.97 0.19 15.32
C LEU A 160 5.98 -0.95 15.38
N ASP A 161 6.05 -1.75 14.33
CA ASP A 161 6.87 -2.96 14.31
C ASP A 161 7.47 -3.18 12.91
N VAL A 162 8.73 -3.58 12.85
CA VAL A 162 9.39 -3.97 11.60
C VAL A 162 9.51 -5.49 11.63
N ARG A 163 8.87 -6.14 10.66
CA ARG A 163 8.82 -7.60 10.58
C ARG A 163 8.94 -8.08 9.14
N ASN A 164 9.30 -9.35 9.02
CA ASN A 164 9.22 -10.03 7.72
C ASN A 164 7.75 -10.06 7.24
N LYS A 165 7.54 -9.88 5.95
CA LYS A 165 6.20 -9.92 5.32
C LYS A 165 5.43 -11.22 5.52
N ASN A 166 6.14 -12.33 5.85
CA ASN A 166 5.57 -13.65 6.10
C ASN A 166 5.60 -14.02 7.60
N ASP A 167 5.61 -13.02 8.49
CA ASP A 167 5.63 -13.26 9.94
C ASP A 167 4.26 -13.77 10.40
N LYS A 168 4.26 -14.93 11.05
CA LYS A 168 3.03 -15.60 11.51
C LYS A 168 2.23 -14.81 12.55
N GLU A 169 2.90 -13.98 13.33
CA GLU A 169 2.20 -13.13 14.31
C GLU A 169 1.42 -12.05 13.59
N ILE A 170 1.99 -11.48 12.51
CA ILE A 170 1.29 -10.54 11.65
C ILE A 170 0.11 -11.22 10.95
N ASP A 171 0.29 -12.42 10.40
CA ASP A 171 -0.80 -13.20 9.79
C ASP A 171 -1.95 -13.41 10.79
N ASN A 172 -1.64 -13.81 12.03
CA ASN A 172 -2.65 -13.99 13.07
C ASN A 172 -3.39 -12.69 13.39
N MET A 173 -2.69 -11.53 13.36
CA MET A 173 -3.34 -10.23 13.55
C MET A 173 -4.25 -9.85 12.39
N ILE A 174 -3.87 -10.18 11.15
CA ILE A 174 -4.67 -9.89 9.95
C ILE A 174 -5.96 -10.70 9.95
N TYR A 175 -5.89 -11.98 10.30
CA TYR A 175 -7.04 -12.88 10.24
C TYR A 175 -7.86 -13.00 11.53
N GLN A 176 -7.55 -12.22 12.57
CA GLN A 176 -8.39 -12.17 13.78
C GLN A 176 -9.80 -11.64 13.45
N ARG A 177 -10.79 -11.99 14.26
CA ARG A 177 -12.21 -11.60 14.14
C ARG A 177 -12.83 -11.27 15.50
N ASN A 178 -12.04 -10.72 16.40
CA ASN A 178 -12.47 -10.37 17.76
C ASN A 178 -12.67 -8.87 17.92
N ASP A 179 -11.77 -8.08 17.32
CA ASP A 179 -11.69 -6.64 17.50
C ASP A 179 -11.69 -5.92 16.15
N ARG A 180 -12.14 -4.66 16.12
CA ARG A 180 -11.95 -3.77 14.97
C ARG A 180 -10.55 -3.19 15.00
N ARG A 181 -9.73 -3.54 14.03
CA ARG A 181 -8.32 -3.17 13.97
C ARG A 181 -7.95 -2.66 12.58
N LEU A 182 -6.98 -1.75 12.53
CA LEU A 182 -6.34 -1.31 11.30
C LEU A 182 -4.86 -1.64 11.37
N ILE A 183 -4.31 -2.13 10.26
CA ILE A 183 -2.87 -2.25 10.05
C ILE A 183 -2.52 -1.50 8.78
N LEU A 184 -1.69 -0.45 8.91
CA LEU A 184 -1.03 0.15 7.76
C LEU A 184 0.35 -0.48 7.60
N TYR A 185 0.78 -0.73 6.35
CA TYR A 185 2.12 -1.25 6.11
C TYR A 185 2.79 -0.66 4.88
N THR A 186 4.11 -0.63 4.91
CA THR A 186 4.95 -0.23 3.78
C THR A 186 6.25 -1.04 3.74
N CYS A 187 6.96 -1.00 2.62
CA CYS A 187 8.27 -1.64 2.49
C CYS A 187 9.28 -1.02 3.47
N TYR A 188 10.16 -1.85 4.02
CA TYR A 188 11.26 -1.42 4.90
C TYR A 188 12.58 -2.08 4.43
N PRO A 189 13.73 -1.37 4.49
CA PRO A 189 13.94 0.03 4.88
C PRO A 189 13.19 1.04 3.99
N LEU A 190 12.86 2.20 4.54
CA LEU A 190 12.03 3.21 3.85
C LEU A 190 12.73 3.86 2.64
N ASP A 191 14.06 3.84 2.62
CA ASP A 191 14.92 4.36 1.56
C ASP A 191 15.33 3.28 0.53
N SER A 192 14.85 2.05 0.70
CA SER A 192 15.17 0.97 -0.22
C SER A 192 14.43 1.10 -1.54
N LEU A 193 15.14 0.86 -2.63
CA LEU A 193 14.58 0.74 -3.96
C LEU A 193 14.33 -0.74 -4.28
N GLY A 194 13.09 -1.09 -4.62
CA GLY A 194 12.70 -2.44 -4.99
C GLY A 194 12.04 -3.25 -3.88
N LEU A 195 11.87 -4.54 -4.14
CA LEU A 195 11.17 -5.45 -3.22
C LEU A 195 12.07 -5.84 -2.06
N THR A 196 11.61 -5.59 -0.85
CA THR A 196 12.25 -6.03 0.39
C THR A 196 11.40 -7.10 1.07
N ASP A 197 11.99 -7.89 1.95
CA ASP A 197 11.26 -8.88 2.73
C ASP A 197 10.69 -8.31 4.03
N GLU A 198 11.21 -7.18 4.48
CA GLU A 198 10.74 -6.51 5.68
C GLU A 198 9.68 -5.46 5.37
N ARG A 199 8.79 -5.27 6.31
CA ARG A 199 7.72 -4.28 6.30
C ARG A 199 7.70 -3.53 7.61
N LEU A 200 7.46 -2.24 7.54
CA LEU A 200 7.03 -1.44 8.68
C LEU A 200 5.51 -1.56 8.79
N PHE A 201 5.04 -2.04 9.94
CA PHE A 201 3.64 -2.16 10.28
C PHE A 201 3.27 -1.13 11.35
N ALA A 202 2.23 -0.34 11.10
CA ALA A 202 1.56 0.48 12.09
C ALA A 202 0.23 -0.20 12.47
N ILE A 203 0.19 -0.76 13.67
CA ILE A 203 -0.96 -1.48 14.21
C ILE A 203 -1.78 -0.48 15.02
N ALA A 204 -3.06 -0.33 14.71
CA ALA A 204 -3.93 0.65 15.30
C ALA A 204 -5.27 0.04 15.73
N GLU A 205 -5.79 0.51 16.86
CA GLU A 205 -7.07 0.11 17.42
C GLU A 205 -8.15 1.14 17.08
N PHE A 206 -9.37 0.65 16.92
CA PHE A 206 -10.55 1.46 16.62
C PHE A 206 -10.83 2.45 17.75
N VAL A 207 -11.12 3.70 17.39
CA VAL A 207 -11.50 4.77 18.33
C VAL A 207 -12.94 5.21 18.09
N SER A 208 -13.31 5.51 16.84
CA SER A 208 -14.65 6.01 16.50
C SER A 208 -14.99 5.78 15.02
N GLY A 209 -16.28 5.84 14.74
CA GLY A 209 -16.88 5.67 13.41
C GLY A 209 -18.09 4.72 13.48
N PRO A 210 -18.91 4.68 12.43
CA PRO A 210 -20.04 3.77 12.40
C PRO A 210 -19.58 2.32 12.42
N MET A 211 -20.12 1.51 13.32
CA MET A 211 -19.79 0.08 13.42
C MET A 211 -20.61 -0.70 12.42
N ILE A 212 -19.96 -1.44 11.51
CA ILE A 212 -20.68 -2.28 10.56
C ILE A 212 -21.12 -3.57 11.25
N ASN A 213 -22.43 -3.87 11.14
CA ASN A 213 -23.01 -5.11 11.60
C ASN A 213 -23.20 -6.06 10.41
N ALA A 214 -22.47 -7.16 10.39
CA ALA A 214 -22.48 -8.13 9.29
C ALA A 214 -23.73 -9.04 9.31
N ASP A 215 -24.50 -9.05 10.38
CA ASP A 215 -25.67 -9.93 10.57
C ASP A 215 -27.00 -9.25 10.16
N GLU A 216 -26.96 -7.98 9.71
CA GLU A 216 -28.12 -7.19 9.29
C GLU A 216 -28.04 -6.70 7.84
#